data_3fd1c071ca8913d9d8068f4bd99e1a70
#
_entry.id   3fd1c071ca8913d9d8068f4bd99e1a70
#
_cell.length_a   1.000
_cell.length_b   1.000
_cell.length_c   1.000
_cell.angle_alpha   90.00
_cell.angle_beta   90.00
_cell.angle_gamma   90.00
#
_symmetry.space_group_name_H-M   'P 1'
#
loop_
_entity.id
_entity.type
_entity.pdbx_description
1 polymer ?
#
loop_
_entity_poly.entity_id
_entity_poly.type
_entity_poly.pdbx_seq_one_letter_code
_entity_poly.pdbx_strand_id
1 'polypeptide(L)'
;MAKKTVTNPSGEVQLEVLNPRGVIEAKKTFAPHPRVKDLAGKRVGLYWNNKPGMDNFYTVFAEFLKKKYPTAITTLLRGAFLIRDEDAKNWLPQIDTFVYGVGD
;
A
#
# COMPACT_ATOMS: atom_id res chain seq x y z
N MET A 1 0.39 16.28 -22.42
CA MET A 1 1.73 16.62 -21.89
C MET A 1 1.83 18.11 -21.60
N ALA A 2 2.45 18.42 -20.48
CA ALA A 2 2.73 19.81 -20.15
C ALA A 2 3.93 20.31 -20.97
N LYS A 3 3.79 21.50 -21.55
CA LYS A 3 4.87 22.14 -22.28
C LYS A 3 5.50 23.23 -21.43
N LYS A 4 6.82 23.30 -21.45
CA LYS A 4 7.57 24.34 -20.80
C LYS A 4 8.37 25.11 -21.84
N THR A 5 8.14 26.41 -21.90
CA THR A 5 8.89 27.28 -22.81
C THR A 5 10.03 27.93 -22.05
N VAL A 6 11.23 27.79 -22.56
CA VAL A 6 12.43 28.43 -22.02
C VAL A 6 12.90 29.48 -23.00
N THR A 7 12.93 30.73 -22.55
CA THR A 7 13.41 31.87 -23.36
C THR A 7 14.85 32.16 -22.98
N ASN A 8 15.72 32.28 -23.98
CA ASN A 8 17.08 32.74 -23.79
C ASN A 8 17.11 34.16 -23.29
N PRO A 9 18.04 34.56 -22.38
CA PRO A 9 18.15 35.96 -21.91
C PRO A 9 18.25 37.01 -23.00
N SER A 10 18.79 36.68 -24.17
CA SER A 10 18.83 37.55 -25.32
C SER A 10 17.48 37.77 -26.02
N GLY A 11 16.50 36.89 -25.72
CA GLY A 11 15.19 36.91 -26.37
C GLY A 11 15.19 36.38 -27.81
N GLU A 12 16.31 35.94 -28.32
CA GLU A 12 16.45 35.50 -29.73
C GLU A 12 16.05 34.06 -29.99
N VAL A 13 16.14 33.21 -28.97
CA VAL A 13 15.84 31.77 -29.09
C VAL A 13 14.84 31.36 -28.04
N GLN A 14 13.72 30.81 -28.51
CA GLN A 14 12.76 30.14 -27.65
C GLN A 14 12.90 28.63 -27.83
N LEU A 15 13.15 27.93 -26.73
CA LEU A 15 13.19 26.49 -26.71
C LEU A 15 11.96 25.98 -26.00
N GLU A 16 11.23 25.09 -26.67
CA GLU A 16 10.10 24.40 -26.09
C GLU A 16 10.51 23.01 -25.63
N VAL A 17 10.37 22.76 -24.35
CA VAL A 17 10.74 21.49 -23.75
C VAL A 17 9.45 20.79 -23.26
N LEU A 18 9.24 19.58 -23.74
CA LEU A 18 8.11 18.76 -23.28
C LEU A 18 8.45 18.13 -21.92
N ASN A 19 7.47 18.17 -21.01
CA ASN A 19 7.60 17.49 -19.75
C ASN A 19 7.54 15.98 -19.98
N PRO A 20 8.63 15.22 -19.70
CA PRO A 20 8.65 13.78 -19.97
C PRO A 20 7.73 12.97 -19.07
N ARG A 21 7.29 13.54 -17.95
CA ARG A 21 6.40 12.83 -17.01
C ARG A 21 4.95 12.75 -17.50
N GLY A 22 4.55 13.67 -18.39
CA GLY A 22 3.16 13.78 -18.80
C GLY A 22 2.25 14.24 -17.66
N VAL A 23 0.98 14.40 -18.00
CA VAL A 23 -0.06 14.74 -17.02
C VAL A 23 -1.04 13.59 -16.95
N ILE A 24 -1.19 13.00 -15.77
CA ILE A 24 -2.18 11.96 -15.54
C ILE A 24 -3.39 12.62 -14.90
N GLU A 25 -4.53 12.57 -15.56
CA GLU A 25 -5.77 13.00 -14.96
C GLU A 25 -6.16 12.00 -13.86
N ALA A 26 -6.21 12.49 -12.63
CA ALA A 26 -6.66 11.70 -11.51
C ALA A 26 -8.18 11.53 -11.61
N LYS A 27 -8.65 10.33 -11.87
CA LYS A 27 -10.07 10.02 -11.77
C LYS A 27 -10.45 9.92 -10.30
N LYS A 28 -11.61 10.46 -9.96
CA LYS A 28 -12.14 10.33 -8.61
C LYS A 28 -12.44 8.85 -8.35
N THR A 29 -11.72 8.27 -7.38
CA THR A 29 -11.90 6.89 -6.99
C THR A 29 -12.48 6.81 -5.58
N PHE A 30 -13.26 5.77 -5.33
CA PHE A 30 -13.85 5.51 -4.01
C PHE A 30 -13.29 4.21 -3.48
N ALA A 31 -12.89 4.20 -2.23
CA ALA A 31 -12.52 2.96 -1.55
C ALA A 31 -13.77 2.09 -1.39
N PRO A 32 -13.66 0.75 -1.58
CA PRO A 32 -14.78 -0.15 -1.41
C PRO A 32 -15.31 -0.18 0.03
N HIS A 33 -14.45 0.15 0.99
CA HIS A 33 -14.80 0.23 2.40
C HIS A 33 -14.22 1.49 3.03
N PRO A 34 -14.89 2.06 4.05
CA PRO A 34 -14.31 3.19 4.78
C PRO A 34 -13.01 2.79 5.47
N ARG A 35 -12.13 3.76 5.66
CA ARG A 35 -10.88 3.53 6.39
C ARG A 35 -11.18 3.23 7.85
N VAL A 36 -10.38 2.33 8.41
CA VAL A 36 -10.40 2.08 9.86
C VAL A 36 -9.86 3.32 10.56
N LYS A 37 -10.65 3.90 11.45
CA LYS A 37 -10.28 5.14 12.14
C LYS A 37 -9.21 4.92 13.20
N ASP A 38 -9.25 3.77 13.88
CA ASP A 38 -8.35 3.41 14.95
C ASP A 38 -8.10 1.91 14.90
N LEU A 39 -6.87 1.51 15.15
CA LEU A 39 -6.49 0.10 15.18
C LEU A 39 -6.69 -0.56 16.55
N ALA A 40 -7.01 0.20 17.58
CA ALA A 40 -7.26 -0.35 18.91
C ALA A 40 -8.42 -1.34 18.88
N GLY A 41 -8.21 -2.54 19.42
CA GLY A 41 -9.21 -3.60 19.45
C GLY A 41 -9.48 -4.26 18.09
N LYS A 42 -8.77 -3.89 17.05
CA LYS A 42 -8.99 -4.43 15.70
C LYS A 42 -8.15 -5.68 15.45
N ARG A 43 -8.68 -6.56 14.62
CA ARG A 43 -8.00 -7.77 14.17
C ARG A 43 -7.28 -7.45 12.86
N VAL A 44 -5.95 -7.50 12.90
CA VAL A 44 -5.09 -7.14 11.76
C VAL A 44 -4.52 -8.42 11.18
N GLY A 45 -4.88 -8.73 9.94
CA GLY A 45 -4.28 -9.84 9.21
C GLY A 45 -2.96 -9.42 8.57
N LEU A 46 -1.94 -10.26 8.73
CA LEU A 46 -0.63 -10.04 8.11
C LEU A 46 -0.42 -11.14 7.07
N TYR A 47 -0.57 -10.80 5.80
CA TYR A 47 -0.47 -11.78 4.72
C TYR A 47 0.98 -11.95 4.29
N TRP A 48 1.44 -13.19 4.31
CA TRP A 48 2.78 -13.58 3.90
C TRP A 48 2.71 -14.65 2.82
N ASN A 49 3.35 -14.39 1.68
CA ASN A 49 3.40 -15.32 0.55
C ASN A 49 4.56 -16.32 0.62
N ASN A 50 5.11 -16.55 1.81
CA ASN A 50 6.22 -17.47 2.08
C ASN A 50 7.58 -17.05 1.48
N LYS A 51 7.71 -15.83 1.00
CA LYS A 51 9.01 -15.32 0.54
C LYS A 51 9.88 -14.90 1.73
N PRO A 52 11.19 -15.19 1.69
CA PRO A 52 12.10 -14.85 2.79
C PRO A 52 12.13 -13.34 3.07
N GLY A 53 12.26 -12.98 4.33
CA GLY A 53 12.38 -11.60 4.80
C GLY A 53 11.09 -11.01 5.34
N MET A 54 9.94 -11.31 4.78
CA MET A 54 8.67 -10.78 5.27
C MET A 54 8.27 -11.37 6.62
N ASP A 55 8.67 -12.59 6.92
CA ASP A 55 8.47 -13.19 8.23
C ASP A 55 9.14 -12.37 9.34
N ASN A 56 10.39 -11.97 9.12
CA ASN A 56 11.11 -11.10 10.05
C ASN A 56 10.45 -9.72 10.15
N PHE A 57 10.05 -9.16 9.01
CA PHE A 57 9.33 -7.88 8.99
C PHE A 57 8.05 -7.96 9.83
N TYR A 58 7.25 -8.99 9.64
CA TYR A 58 5.99 -9.13 10.37
C TYR A 58 6.20 -9.37 11.87
N THR A 59 7.26 -10.06 12.25
CA THR A 59 7.60 -10.23 13.67
C THR A 59 7.84 -8.87 14.34
N VAL A 60 8.65 -8.03 13.71
CA VAL A 60 8.95 -6.68 14.23
C VAL A 60 7.72 -5.78 14.15
N PHE A 61 7.00 -5.86 13.05
CA PHE A 61 5.78 -5.08 12.84
C PHE A 61 4.71 -5.40 13.88
N ALA A 62 4.50 -6.67 14.18
CA ALA A 62 3.54 -7.09 15.21
C ALA A 62 3.92 -6.57 16.60
N GLU A 63 5.20 -6.62 16.94
CA GLU A 63 5.69 -6.06 18.19
C GLU A 63 5.48 -4.54 18.28
N PHE A 64 5.80 -3.85 17.19
CA PHE A 64 5.61 -2.40 17.10
C PHE A 64 4.14 -2.02 17.23
N LEU A 65 3.27 -2.75 16.53
CA LEU A 65 1.83 -2.53 16.57
C LEU A 65 1.27 -2.76 17.98
N LYS A 66 1.75 -3.80 18.65
CA LYS A 66 1.34 -4.11 20.03
C LYS A 66 1.74 -3.02 21.02
N LYS A 67 2.90 -2.40 20.83
CA LYS A 67 3.33 -1.27 21.66
C LYS A 67 2.45 -0.05 21.44
N LYS A 68 2.10 0.23 20.18
CA LYS A 68 1.29 1.40 19.84
C LYS A 68 -0.19 1.19 20.11
N TYR A 69 -0.69 -0.01 19.87
CA TYR A 69 -2.09 -0.39 20.07
C TYR A 69 -2.16 -1.71 20.82
N PRO A 70 -2.07 -1.67 22.17
CA PRO A 70 -2.00 -2.90 22.98
C PRO A 70 -3.19 -3.85 22.82
N THR A 71 -4.34 -3.32 22.43
CA THR A 71 -5.56 -4.11 22.22
C THR A 71 -5.73 -4.66 20.81
N ALA A 72 -4.87 -4.27 19.87
CA ALA A 72 -4.89 -4.82 18.53
C ALA A 72 -4.40 -6.27 18.52
N ILE A 73 -5.07 -7.09 17.70
CA ILE A 73 -4.75 -8.50 17.57
C ILE A 73 -4.17 -8.72 16.16
N THR A 74 -2.98 -9.29 16.08
CA THR A 74 -2.35 -9.62 14.80
C THR A 74 -2.44 -11.11 14.54
N THR A 75 -2.73 -11.46 13.30
CA THR A 75 -2.80 -12.86 12.85
C THR A 75 -1.97 -13.00 11.58
N LEU A 76 -1.02 -13.92 11.58
CA LEU A 76 -0.23 -14.22 10.39
C LEU A 76 -1.03 -15.11 9.45
N LEU A 77 -1.21 -14.65 8.23
CA LEU A 77 -1.93 -15.38 7.19
C LEU A 77 -0.91 -15.82 6.14
N ARG A 78 -0.65 -17.11 6.06
CA ARG A 78 0.30 -17.68 5.10
C ARG A 78 -0.44 -18.25 3.91
N GLY A 79 0.02 -17.98 2.72
CA GLY A 79 -0.63 -18.45 1.52
C GLY A 79 0.24 -18.40 0.28
N ALA A 80 -0.39 -18.57 -0.87
CA ALA A 80 0.25 -18.53 -2.17
C ALA A 80 0.79 -17.14 -2.50
N PHE A 81 1.60 -17.04 -3.54
CA PHE A 81 2.14 -15.76 -4.03
C PHE A 81 1.03 -14.72 -4.25
N LEU A 82 -0.05 -15.15 -4.90
CA LEU A 82 -1.28 -14.38 -4.95
C LEU A 82 -2.32 -15.06 -4.06
N ILE A 83 -3.03 -14.27 -3.27
CA ILE A 83 -4.05 -14.81 -2.39
C ILE A 83 -5.14 -15.51 -3.22
N ARG A 84 -5.49 -16.72 -2.81
CA ARG A 84 -6.57 -17.46 -3.47
C ARG A 84 -7.93 -17.07 -2.90
N ASP A 85 -8.94 -17.08 -3.76
CA ASP A 85 -10.30 -16.68 -3.36
C ASP A 85 -10.82 -17.49 -2.18
N GLU A 86 -10.54 -18.78 -2.14
CA GLU A 86 -10.94 -19.65 -1.03
C GLU A 86 -10.32 -19.20 0.30
N ASP A 87 -9.03 -18.89 0.28
CA ASP A 87 -8.33 -18.41 1.47
C ASP A 87 -8.87 -17.06 1.91
N ALA A 88 -9.12 -16.16 0.96
CA ALA A 88 -9.70 -14.86 1.27
C ALA A 88 -11.07 -14.98 1.92
N LYS A 89 -11.92 -15.85 1.40
CA LYS A 89 -13.24 -16.11 1.98
C LYS A 89 -13.17 -16.64 3.40
N ASN A 90 -12.15 -17.46 3.69
CA ASN A 90 -11.96 -18.01 5.03
C ASN A 90 -11.44 -16.98 6.01
N TRP A 91 -10.57 -16.05 5.56
CA TRP A 91 -9.90 -15.10 6.43
C TRP A 91 -10.66 -13.80 6.64
N LEU A 92 -11.39 -13.32 5.65
CA LEU A 92 -12.09 -12.04 5.74
C LEU A 92 -13.00 -11.92 6.96
N PRO A 93 -13.78 -12.96 7.35
CA PRO A 93 -14.59 -12.86 8.56
C PRO A 93 -13.79 -12.77 9.87
N GLN A 94 -12.52 -13.12 9.84
CA GLN A 94 -11.67 -13.18 11.03
C GLN A 94 -10.82 -11.92 11.24
N ILE A 95 -10.81 -11.01 10.28
CA ILE A 95 -9.99 -9.79 10.32
C ILE A 95 -10.83 -8.55 10.05
N ASP A 96 -10.38 -7.43 10.57
CA ASP A 96 -11.00 -6.12 10.34
C ASP A 96 -10.22 -5.30 9.30
N THR A 97 -8.93 -5.52 9.24
CA THR A 97 -8.04 -4.91 8.25
C THR A 97 -6.85 -5.84 8.00
N PHE A 98 -6.05 -5.55 7.01
CA PHE A 98 -4.91 -6.42 6.69
C PHE A 98 -3.75 -5.63 6.11
N VAL A 99 -2.56 -6.24 6.21
CA VAL A 99 -1.36 -5.82 5.50
C VAL A 99 -1.02 -6.91 4.50
N TYR A 100 -0.90 -6.55 3.24
CA TYR A 100 -0.53 -7.46 2.17
C TYR A 100 0.93 -7.23 1.81
N GLY A 101 1.80 -8.10 2.30
CA GLY A 101 3.21 -8.04 2.01
C GLY A 101 3.52 -8.74 0.68
N VAL A 102 4.16 -8.01 -0.21
CA VAL A 102 4.65 -8.56 -1.47
C VAL A 102 6.17 -8.72 -1.36
N GLY A 103 6.62 -9.97 -1.45
CA GLY A 103 8.03 -10.29 -1.46
C GLY A 103 8.41 -10.90 -2.80
N ASP A 104 9.65 -10.74 -3.15
CA ASP A 104 10.19 -11.30 -4.38
C ASP A 104 10.71 -12.72 -4.16
#